data_2b1dbf8ced079f4c4779ad4ed848884a
#
_entry.id   2b1dbf8ced079f4c4779ad4ed848884a
#
_cell.length_a   1.000
_cell.length_b   1.000
_cell.length_c   1.000
_cell.angle_alpha   90.00
_cell.angle_beta   90.00
_cell.angle_gamma   90.00
#
_symmetry.space_group_name_H-M   'P 1'
#
loop_
_entity.id
_entity.type
_entity.pdbx_description
1 polymer ?
#
loop_
_entity_poly.entity_id
_entity_poly.type
_entity_poly.pdbx_seq_one_letter_code
_entity_poly.pdbx_strand_id
1 'polypeptide(L)'
;MDNVVGELGWGRTKLIRIESAKVRLSAADLRKLGKLYGADANDLARLHELMDAAGSTPWFAAYTDLLTAALMEYIELEAMAAQIHMANTGVLPGLLQSRSYATAVYESQPHIPDPDQAARLVEVRMKRQRVITEDGVPLRAIIGQALLHVATGGRDVLKEQLGLLAEMSELANVELRVVPFSAERAILTSGISVFDFDAEPGGDQEPSVAFTEHEGSMLLRDAELDVRRFRRLLDHLATQSLDPDESRHMITKRMEEL
;
A
#
# COMPACT_ATOMS: atom_id res chain seq x y z
N MET A 1 5.83 -30.88 -18.46
CA MET A 1 4.50 -30.48 -19.01
C MET A 1 3.75 -31.66 -19.59
N ASP A 2 4.31 -32.41 -20.52
CA ASP A 2 3.60 -33.52 -21.19
C ASP A 2 3.19 -34.66 -20.24
N ASN A 3 3.98 -35.01 -19.25
CA ASN A 3 3.63 -35.97 -18.18
C ASN A 3 2.43 -35.49 -17.34
N VAL A 4 2.39 -34.21 -16.97
CA VAL A 4 1.32 -33.61 -16.17
C VAL A 4 -0.01 -33.63 -16.93
N VAL A 5 0.06 -33.25 -18.21
CA VAL A 5 -1.11 -33.25 -19.10
C VAL A 5 -1.68 -34.68 -19.27
N GLY A 6 -0.79 -35.67 -19.44
CA GLY A 6 -1.18 -37.07 -19.58
C GLY A 6 -1.84 -37.65 -18.33
N GLU A 7 -1.27 -37.40 -17.15
CA GLU A 7 -1.78 -37.89 -15.85
C GLU A 7 -3.09 -37.23 -15.44
N LEU A 8 -3.26 -35.93 -15.73
CA LEU A 8 -4.48 -35.21 -15.42
C LEU A 8 -5.61 -35.39 -16.42
N GLY A 9 -5.30 -35.90 -17.60
CA GLY A 9 -6.25 -36.01 -18.72
C GLY A 9 -6.68 -34.62 -19.23
N TRP A 10 -5.79 -33.62 -19.14
CA TRP A 10 -6.09 -32.25 -19.56
C TRP A 10 -5.52 -31.93 -20.94
N GLY A 11 -6.10 -30.93 -21.60
CA GLY A 11 -5.46 -30.32 -22.75
C GLY A 11 -4.29 -29.43 -22.33
N ARG A 12 -3.20 -29.43 -23.10
CA ARG A 12 -2.01 -28.60 -22.86
C ARG A 12 -2.33 -27.10 -22.66
N THR A 13 -3.28 -26.60 -23.45
CA THR A 13 -3.75 -25.21 -23.36
C THR A 13 -4.40 -24.90 -22.02
N LYS A 14 -5.15 -25.86 -21.41
CA LYS A 14 -5.75 -25.67 -20.08
C LYS A 14 -4.66 -25.51 -19.02
N LEU A 15 -3.67 -26.39 -19.02
CA LEU A 15 -2.56 -26.32 -18.05
C LEU A 15 -1.79 -25.00 -18.19
N ILE A 16 -1.40 -24.61 -19.39
CA ILE A 16 -0.70 -23.33 -19.63
C ILE A 16 -1.50 -22.13 -19.13
N ARG A 17 -2.83 -22.13 -19.34
CA ARG A 17 -3.69 -21.03 -18.88
C ARG A 17 -3.82 -20.98 -17.37
N ILE A 18 -3.80 -22.13 -16.68
CA ILE A 18 -3.80 -22.21 -15.22
C ILE A 18 -2.46 -21.72 -14.68
N GLU A 19 -1.33 -22.27 -15.16
CA GLU A 19 0.02 -21.88 -14.72
C GLU A 19 0.37 -20.41 -14.99
N SER A 20 -0.27 -19.81 -16.00
CA SER A 20 -0.11 -18.37 -16.31
C SER A 20 -1.18 -17.48 -15.66
N ALA A 21 -1.92 -18.00 -14.68
CA ALA A 21 -3.02 -17.31 -13.98
C ALA A 21 -4.09 -16.68 -14.92
N LYS A 22 -4.22 -17.19 -16.15
CA LYS A 22 -5.20 -16.68 -17.13
C LYS A 22 -6.59 -17.30 -16.98
N VAL A 23 -6.73 -18.29 -16.12
CA VAL A 23 -7.99 -18.99 -15.82
C VAL A 23 -8.02 -19.35 -14.36
N ARG A 24 -9.16 -19.08 -13.72
CA ARG A 24 -9.38 -19.48 -12.33
C ARG A 24 -9.30 -21.00 -12.19
N LEU A 25 -8.58 -21.47 -11.18
CA LEU A 25 -8.51 -22.88 -10.81
C LEU A 25 -9.83 -23.30 -10.15
N SER A 26 -10.36 -24.46 -10.50
CA SER A 26 -11.50 -25.03 -9.78
C SER A 26 -11.03 -25.88 -8.59
N ALA A 27 -11.86 -26.01 -7.54
CA ALA A 27 -11.55 -26.88 -6.40
C ALA A 27 -11.29 -28.34 -6.80
N ALA A 28 -11.91 -28.81 -7.87
CA ALA A 28 -11.68 -30.15 -8.42
C ALA A 28 -10.30 -30.23 -9.12
N ASP A 29 -9.90 -29.17 -9.83
CA ASP A 29 -8.62 -29.12 -10.51
C ASP A 29 -7.48 -28.91 -9.50
N LEU A 30 -7.69 -28.10 -8.44
CA LEU A 30 -6.74 -27.95 -7.33
C LEU A 30 -6.42 -29.29 -6.68
N ARG A 31 -7.45 -30.07 -6.32
CA ARG A 31 -7.25 -31.41 -5.73
C ARG A 31 -6.48 -32.36 -6.65
N LYS A 32 -6.72 -32.32 -7.96
CA LYS A 32 -6.00 -33.14 -8.93
C LYS A 32 -4.52 -32.74 -9.03
N LEU A 33 -4.24 -31.44 -9.09
CA LEU A 33 -2.87 -30.92 -9.12
C LEU A 33 -2.14 -31.24 -7.81
N GLY A 34 -2.78 -30.98 -6.66
CA GLY A 34 -2.20 -31.28 -5.36
C GLY A 34 -1.83 -32.76 -5.19
N LYS A 35 -2.73 -33.67 -5.62
CA LYS A 35 -2.44 -35.10 -5.61
C LYS A 35 -1.26 -35.45 -6.53
N LEU A 36 -1.18 -34.83 -7.68
CA LEU A 36 -0.11 -35.07 -8.64
C LEU A 36 1.25 -34.57 -8.12
N TYR A 37 1.26 -33.42 -7.46
CA TYR A 37 2.48 -32.83 -6.90
C TYR A 37 2.80 -33.27 -5.46
N GLY A 38 2.00 -34.17 -4.89
CA GLY A 38 2.25 -34.73 -3.56
C GLY A 38 1.92 -33.79 -2.40
N ALA A 39 1.06 -32.79 -2.64
CA ALA A 39 0.59 -31.90 -1.60
C ALA A 39 -0.12 -32.67 -0.47
N ASP A 40 0.19 -32.37 0.76
CA ASP A 40 -0.47 -32.97 1.92
C ASP A 40 -1.83 -32.30 2.23
N ALA A 41 -2.50 -32.76 3.29
CA ALA A 41 -3.81 -32.25 3.66
C ALA A 41 -3.77 -30.77 4.09
N ASN A 42 -2.66 -30.33 4.72
CA ASN A 42 -2.48 -28.94 5.17
C ASN A 42 -2.21 -28.03 3.97
N ASP A 43 -1.36 -28.50 3.03
CA ASP A 43 -1.11 -27.80 1.77
C ASP A 43 -2.42 -27.59 1.00
N LEU A 44 -3.23 -28.64 0.87
CA LEU A 44 -4.51 -28.55 0.17
C LEU A 44 -5.51 -27.62 0.86
N ALA A 45 -5.59 -27.65 2.19
CA ALA A 45 -6.46 -26.74 2.95
C ALA A 45 -6.05 -25.28 2.71
N ARG A 46 -4.76 -24.99 2.80
CA ARG A 46 -4.20 -23.66 2.54
C ARG A 46 -4.44 -23.19 1.10
N LEU A 47 -4.18 -24.05 0.13
CA LEU A 47 -4.45 -23.72 -1.28
C LEU A 47 -5.94 -23.50 -1.54
N HIS A 48 -6.84 -24.15 -0.80
CA HIS A 48 -8.27 -23.88 -0.85
C HIS A 48 -8.60 -22.50 -0.27
N GLU A 49 -8.02 -22.13 0.86
CA GLU A 49 -8.19 -20.79 1.45
C GLU A 49 -7.71 -19.69 0.51
N LEU A 50 -6.53 -19.86 -0.10
CA LEU A 50 -6.00 -18.93 -1.11
C LEU A 50 -6.91 -18.86 -2.36
N MET A 51 -7.45 -19.99 -2.82
CA MET A 51 -8.35 -20.01 -3.94
C MET A 51 -9.67 -19.30 -3.64
N ASP A 52 -10.19 -19.45 -2.42
CA ASP A 52 -11.42 -18.77 -1.98
C ASP A 52 -11.18 -17.28 -1.79
N ALA A 53 -10.04 -16.87 -1.23
CA ALA A 53 -9.60 -15.49 -1.14
C ALA A 53 -9.43 -14.86 -2.54
N ALA A 54 -8.76 -15.54 -3.46
CA ALA A 54 -8.63 -15.10 -4.86
C ALA A 54 -9.96 -15.07 -5.60
N GLY A 55 -10.99 -15.74 -5.09
CA GLY A 55 -12.34 -15.78 -5.66
C GLY A 55 -13.25 -14.65 -5.20
N SER A 56 -12.90 -13.93 -4.15
CA SER A 56 -13.61 -12.72 -3.75
C SER A 56 -13.32 -11.63 -4.78
N THR A 57 -14.38 -10.96 -5.24
CA THR A 57 -14.20 -9.77 -6.07
C THR A 57 -13.56 -8.70 -5.20
N PRO A 58 -12.37 -8.18 -5.54
CA PRO A 58 -11.73 -7.15 -4.75
C PRO A 58 -12.68 -5.95 -4.58
N TRP A 59 -12.70 -5.33 -3.41
CA TRP A 59 -13.59 -4.20 -3.14
C TRP A 59 -13.41 -3.04 -4.13
N PHE A 60 -12.23 -2.92 -4.72
CA PHE A 60 -11.92 -1.88 -5.71
C PHE A 60 -12.35 -2.24 -7.14
N ALA A 61 -12.90 -3.45 -7.37
CA ALA A 61 -13.39 -3.85 -8.70
C ALA A 61 -14.48 -2.91 -9.26
N ALA A 62 -15.24 -2.25 -8.37
CA ALA A 62 -16.21 -1.22 -8.76
C ALA A 62 -15.58 0.09 -9.27
N TYR A 63 -14.24 0.21 -9.23
CA TYR A 63 -13.48 1.41 -9.58
C TYR A 63 -12.44 1.16 -10.67
N THR A 64 -12.45 -0.01 -11.31
CA THR A 64 -11.45 -0.40 -12.33
C THR A 64 -11.44 0.51 -13.56
N ASP A 65 -12.52 1.23 -13.81
CA ASP A 65 -12.61 2.27 -14.84
C ASP A 65 -11.79 3.53 -14.52
N LEU A 66 -11.41 3.71 -13.24
CA LEU A 66 -10.68 4.88 -12.74
C LEU A 66 -9.24 4.56 -12.33
N LEU A 67 -9.01 3.31 -11.92
CA LEU A 67 -7.73 2.91 -11.35
C LEU A 67 -6.78 2.43 -12.44
N THR A 68 -5.54 2.90 -12.41
CA THR A 68 -4.48 2.33 -13.23
C THR A 68 -4.09 0.93 -12.74
N ALA A 69 -3.55 0.10 -13.62
CA ALA A 69 -3.07 -1.23 -13.24
C ALA A 69 -2.05 -1.18 -12.09
N ALA A 70 -1.14 -0.19 -12.12
CA ALA A 70 -0.15 0.01 -11.06
C ALA A 70 -0.77 0.38 -9.71
N LEU A 71 -1.85 1.19 -9.70
CA LEU A 71 -2.56 1.52 -8.46
C LEU A 71 -3.37 0.34 -7.93
N MET A 72 -3.96 -0.48 -8.80
CA MET A 72 -4.63 -1.71 -8.37
C MET A 72 -3.65 -2.68 -7.71
N GLU A 73 -2.48 -2.92 -8.34
CA GLU A 73 -1.41 -3.74 -7.78
C GLU A 73 -0.90 -3.17 -6.44
N TYR A 74 -0.73 -1.86 -6.35
CA TYR A 74 -0.38 -1.19 -5.10
C TYR A 74 -1.40 -1.47 -3.99
N ILE A 75 -2.70 -1.35 -4.27
CA ILE A 75 -3.79 -1.59 -3.30
C ILE A 75 -3.80 -3.07 -2.85
N GLU A 76 -3.56 -4.01 -3.76
CA GLU A 76 -3.48 -5.44 -3.44
C GLU A 76 -2.32 -5.72 -2.49
N LEU A 77 -1.12 -5.24 -2.82
CA LEU A 77 0.07 -5.44 -1.99
C LEU A 77 -0.03 -4.70 -0.65
N GLU A 78 -0.62 -3.50 -0.62
CA GLU A 78 -0.89 -2.77 0.61
C GLU A 78 -1.80 -3.57 1.56
N ALA A 79 -2.83 -4.22 1.03
CA ALA A 79 -3.76 -5.05 1.80
C ALA A 79 -3.14 -6.37 2.31
N MET A 80 -2.08 -6.85 1.66
CA MET A 80 -1.37 -8.08 2.03
C MET A 80 -0.17 -7.81 2.95
N ALA A 81 0.20 -6.54 3.14
CA ALA A 81 1.40 -6.18 3.87
C ALA A 81 1.30 -6.54 5.37
N ALA A 82 2.34 -7.15 5.91
CA ALA A 82 2.54 -7.33 7.35
C ALA A 82 3.07 -6.05 8.01
N GLN A 83 3.76 -5.19 7.25
CA GLN A 83 4.22 -3.87 7.68
C GLN A 83 4.38 -2.94 6.48
N ILE A 84 4.03 -1.67 6.67
CA ILE A 84 4.14 -0.61 5.67
C ILE A 84 5.10 0.46 6.13
N HIS A 85 6.06 0.81 5.27
CA HIS A 85 6.99 1.93 5.48
C HIS A 85 6.78 2.96 4.39
N MET A 86 6.65 4.23 4.75
CA MET A 86 6.43 5.32 3.80
C MET A 86 7.29 6.53 4.11
N ALA A 87 7.74 7.23 3.07
CA ALA A 87 8.37 8.55 3.21
C ALA A 87 7.88 9.49 2.11
N ASN A 88 7.34 10.63 2.50
CA ASN A 88 6.79 11.63 1.59
C ASN A 88 7.19 13.04 2.05
N THR A 89 7.69 13.86 1.13
CA THR A 89 8.00 15.28 1.42
C THR A 89 7.24 16.27 0.54
N GLY A 90 6.54 15.78 -0.51
CA GLY A 90 5.80 16.61 -1.45
C GLY A 90 4.29 16.63 -1.22
N VAL A 91 3.69 15.50 -0.84
CA VAL A 91 2.27 15.35 -0.52
C VAL A 91 2.12 14.39 0.65
N LEU A 92 1.10 14.56 1.49
CA LEU A 92 0.84 13.62 2.58
C LEU A 92 0.52 12.22 2.03
N PRO A 93 1.01 11.14 2.68
CA PRO A 93 0.67 9.78 2.29
C PRO A 93 -0.84 9.57 2.26
N GLY A 94 -1.34 8.87 1.24
CA GLY A 94 -2.78 8.63 1.07
C GLY A 94 -3.46 7.96 2.26
N LEU A 95 -2.74 7.09 2.98
CA LEU A 95 -3.23 6.43 4.20
C LEU A 95 -3.43 7.38 5.38
N LEU A 96 -2.84 8.58 5.33
CA LEU A 96 -2.89 9.60 6.40
C LEU A 96 -3.70 10.86 6.02
N GLN A 97 -4.42 10.85 4.88
CA GLN A 97 -5.18 12.01 4.43
C GLN A 97 -6.60 12.02 4.99
N SER A 98 -7.08 13.19 5.41
CA SER A 98 -8.50 13.40 5.67
C SER A 98 -9.30 13.40 4.37
N ARG A 99 -10.60 13.19 4.44
CA ARG A 99 -11.49 13.23 3.26
C ARG A 99 -11.42 14.59 2.55
N SER A 100 -11.47 15.67 3.31
CA SER A 100 -11.42 17.04 2.79
C SER A 100 -10.08 17.34 2.12
N TYR A 101 -8.97 16.91 2.74
CA TYR A 101 -7.64 17.05 2.14
C TYR A 101 -7.49 16.21 0.86
N ALA A 102 -7.94 14.95 0.87
CA ALA A 102 -7.93 14.07 -0.30
C ALA A 102 -8.76 14.66 -1.45
N THR A 103 -9.94 15.25 -1.14
CA THR A 103 -10.77 15.95 -2.12
C THR A 103 -10.00 17.10 -2.75
N ALA A 104 -9.42 17.98 -1.92
CA ALA A 104 -8.64 19.12 -2.43
C ALA A 104 -7.43 18.69 -3.26
N VAL A 105 -6.76 17.58 -2.88
CA VAL A 105 -5.66 17.01 -3.67
C VAL A 105 -6.14 16.58 -5.06
N TYR A 106 -7.24 15.82 -5.15
CA TYR A 106 -7.74 15.35 -6.45
C TYR A 106 -8.30 16.48 -7.32
N GLU A 107 -9.03 17.42 -6.72
CA GLU A 107 -9.55 18.60 -7.42
C GLU A 107 -8.45 19.54 -7.97
N SER A 108 -7.26 19.50 -7.33
CA SER A 108 -6.09 20.24 -7.77
C SER A 108 -5.34 19.57 -8.93
N GLN A 109 -5.70 18.34 -9.30
CA GLN A 109 -5.02 17.58 -10.35
C GLN A 109 -5.54 17.96 -11.75
N PRO A 110 -4.72 18.57 -12.63
CA PRO A 110 -5.19 19.00 -13.96
C PRO A 110 -5.69 17.85 -14.86
N HIS A 111 -5.29 16.62 -14.57
CA HIS A 111 -5.67 15.42 -15.32
C HIS A 111 -6.95 14.75 -14.79
N ILE A 112 -7.56 15.27 -13.72
CA ILE A 112 -8.83 14.82 -13.16
C ILE A 112 -9.83 15.99 -13.19
N PRO A 113 -10.35 16.35 -14.38
CA PRO A 113 -11.22 17.52 -14.50
C PRO A 113 -12.67 17.26 -14.06
N ASP A 114 -13.05 15.99 -13.89
CA ASP A 114 -14.41 15.58 -13.54
C ASP A 114 -14.57 15.45 -12.01
N PRO A 115 -15.44 16.28 -11.36
CA PRO A 115 -15.69 16.20 -9.94
C PRO A 115 -16.25 14.84 -9.47
N ASP A 116 -17.06 14.17 -10.29
CA ASP A 116 -17.57 12.83 -9.93
C ASP A 116 -16.46 11.79 -9.94
N GLN A 117 -15.52 11.90 -10.87
CA GLN A 117 -14.32 11.08 -10.88
C GLN A 117 -13.45 11.34 -9.64
N ALA A 118 -13.23 12.60 -9.28
CA ALA A 118 -12.49 12.97 -8.07
C ALA A 118 -13.16 12.40 -6.81
N ALA A 119 -14.47 12.53 -6.68
CA ALA A 119 -15.21 11.98 -5.55
C ALA A 119 -15.07 10.45 -5.42
N ARG A 120 -15.15 9.72 -6.52
CA ARG A 120 -14.94 8.26 -6.53
C ARG A 120 -13.51 7.87 -6.14
N LEU A 121 -12.49 8.63 -6.56
CA LEU A 121 -11.10 8.41 -6.17
C LEU A 121 -10.88 8.70 -4.67
N VAL A 122 -11.58 9.70 -4.12
CA VAL A 122 -11.61 9.95 -2.65
C VAL A 122 -12.18 8.74 -1.92
N GLU A 123 -13.29 8.15 -2.41
CA GLU A 123 -13.85 6.93 -1.81
C GLU A 123 -12.85 5.76 -1.79
N VAL A 124 -12.13 5.56 -2.89
CA VAL A 124 -11.05 4.56 -2.94
C VAL A 124 -10.00 4.86 -1.87
N ARG A 125 -9.57 6.11 -1.73
CA ARG A 125 -8.57 6.52 -0.74
C ARG A 125 -9.04 6.28 0.70
N MET A 126 -10.28 6.63 1.02
CA MET A 126 -10.83 6.37 2.35
C MET A 126 -10.97 4.89 2.66
N LYS A 127 -11.35 4.07 1.67
CA LYS A 127 -11.41 2.61 1.86
C LYS A 127 -10.05 1.98 2.11
N ARG A 128 -8.98 2.48 1.47
CA ARG A 128 -7.62 1.99 1.69
C ARG A 128 -7.14 2.20 3.13
N GLN A 129 -7.55 3.29 3.79
CA GLN A 129 -7.14 3.59 5.17
C GLN A 129 -7.56 2.51 6.17
N ARG A 130 -8.54 1.68 5.84
CA ARG A 130 -8.99 0.57 6.68
C ARG A 130 -7.87 -0.41 7.03
N VAL A 131 -6.89 -0.58 6.14
CA VAL A 131 -5.71 -1.41 6.39
C VAL A 131 -4.98 -0.99 7.68
N ILE A 132 -4.99 0.29 8.02
CA ILE A 132 -4.38 0.83 9.24
C ILE A 132 -5.38 0.88 10.39
N THR A 133 -6.62 1.37 10.13
CA THR A 133 -7.59 1.70 11.17
C THR A 133 -8.43 0.51 11.62
N GLU A 134 -8.65 -0.48 10.77
CA GLU A 134 -9.48 -1.67 11.05
C GLU A 134 -8.63 -2.94 11.09
N ASP A 135 -7.76 -3.15 10.11
CA ASP A 135 -6.94 -4.38 10.03
C ASP A 135 -5.68 -4.28 10.91
N GLY A 136 -5.31 -3.07 11.37
CA GLY A 136 -4.25 -2.86 12.34
C GLY A 136 -2.83 -3.06 11.79
N VAL A 137 -2.64 -3.00 10.47
CA VAL A 137 -1.31 -3.17 9.85
C VAL A 137 -0.35 -2.10 10.37
N PRO A 138 0.85 -2.46 10.87
CA PRO A 138 1.84 -1.51 11.32
C PRO A 138 2.28 -0.55 10.21
N LEU A 139 2.20 0.75 10.48
CA LEU A 139 2.64 1.81 9.58
C LEU A 139 3.77 2.61 10.21
N ARG A 140 4.91 2.70 9.52
CA ARG A 140 5.93 3.71 9.79
C ARG A 140 5.90 4.77 8.68
N ALA A 141 5.49 5.98 9.00
CA ALA A 141 5.38 7.09 8.07
C ALA A 141 6.34 8.23 8.44
N ILE A 142 7.10 8.70 7.46
CA ILE A 142 8.00 9.84 7.60
C ILE A 142 7.51 10.93 6.65
N ILE A 143 7.18 12.10 7.19
CA ILE A 143 6.69 13.23 6.39
C ILE A 143 7.61 14.45 6.55
N GLY A 144 7.69 15.27 5.52
CA GLY A 144 8.44 16.54 5.61
C GLY A 144 7.65 17.62 6.36
N GLN A 145 8.31 18.43 7.19
CA GLN A 145 7.66 19.54 7.90
C GLN A 145 6.92 20.50 6.98
N ALA A 146 7.36 20.68 5.74
CA ALA A 146 6.68 21.52 4.75
C ALA A 146 5.20 21.15 4.56
N LEU A 147 4.85 19.87 4.68
CA LEU A 147 3.49 19.36 4.53
C LEU A 147 2.54 19.84 5.63
N LEU A 148 3.08 20.26 6.77
CA LEU A 148 2.29 20.86 7.86
C LEU A 148 1.95 22.34 7.58
N HIS A 149 2.51 22.95 6.53
CA HIS A 149 2.36 24.36 6.21
C HIS A 149 1.66 24.64 4.88
N VAL A 150 1.65 23.68 3.96
CA VAL A 150 0.99 23.82 2.66
C VAL A 150 -0.52 23.67 2.84
N ALA A 151 -1.26 24.76 2.69
CA ALA A 151 -2.70 24.81 2.90
C ALA A 151 -3.47 24.28 1.66
N THR A 152 -3.25 23.04 1.27
CA THR A 152 -4.02 22.37 0.22
C THR A 152 -5.49 22.33 0.62
N GLY A 153 -6.38 22.89 -0.20
CA GLY A 153 -7.80 23.05 0.09
C GLY A 153 -8.15 24.20 1.05
N GLY A 154 -7.14 24.96 1.51
CA GLY A 154 -7.33 26.08 2.42
C GLY A 154 -6.99 25.76 3.89
N ARG A 155 -7.10 26.81 4.73
CA ARG A 155 -6.67 26.76 6.14
C ARG A 155 -7.49 25.77 6.98
N ASP A 156 -8.79 25.73 6.78
CA ASP A 156 -9.68 24.87 7.55
C ASP A 156 -9.44 23.38 7.20
N VAL A 157 -9.22 23.08 5.93
CA VAL A 157 -8.85 21.73 5.46
C VAL A 157 -7.52 21.30 6.04
N LEU A 158 -6.52 22.19 6.04
CA LEU A 158 -5.23 21.89 6.68
C LEU A 158 -5.38 21.64 8.18
N LYS A 159 -6.20 22.41 8.87
CA LYS A 159 -6.45 22.24 10.31
C LYS A 159 -7.08 20.88 10.62
N GLU A 160 -8.11 20.48 9.86
CA GLU A 160 -8.73 19.16 9.95
C GLU A 160 -7.69 18.05 9.68
N GLN A 161 -6.87 18.23 8.65
CA GLN A 161 -5.81 17.26 8.29
C GLN A 161 -4.78 17.10 9.41
N LEU A 162 -4.34 18.18 10.05
CA LEU A 162 -3.40 18.10 11.16
C LEU A 162 -4.04 17.43 12.39
N GLY A 163 -5.34 17.64 12.64
CA GLY A 163 -6.09 16.92 13.65
C GLY A 163 -6.06 15.42 13.43
N LEU A 164 -6.37 14.97 12.20
CA LEU A 164 -6.28 13.56 11.84
C LEU A 164 -4.87 12.98 12.01
N LEU A 165 -3.81 13.72 11.62
CA LEU A 165 -2.44 13.24 11.82
C LEU A 165 -2.11 13.07 13.31
N ALA A 166 -2.56 13.98 14.18
CA ALA A 166 -2.40 13.86 15.60
C ALA A 166 -3.12 12.62 16.16
N GLU A 167 -4.38 12.42 15.77
CA GLU A 167 -5.18 11.24 16.17
C GLU A 167 -4.54 9.93 15.69
N MET A 168 -4.13 9.86 14.43
CA MET A 168 -3.50 8.64 13.89
C MET A 168 -2.15 8.36 14.55
N SER A 169 -1.41 9.38 14.98
CA SER A 169 -0.14 9.20 15.69
C SER A 169 -0.31 8.59 17.11
N GLU A 170 -1.54 8.51 17.62
CA GLU A 170 -1.86 7.86 18.90
C GLU A 170 -2.17 6.38 18.74
N LEU A 171 -2.39 5.89 17.52
CA LEU A 171 -2.63 4.47 17.26
C LEU A 171 -1.36 3.66 17.54
N ALA A 172 -1.50 2.55 18.25
CA ALA A 172 -0.37 1.70 18.65
C ALA A 172 0.39 1.09 17.45
N ASN A 173 -0.26 0.97 16.30
CA ASN A 173 0.32 0.46 15.06
C ASN A 173 0.84 1.56 14.13
N VAL A 174 0.84 2.84 14.54
CA VAL A 174 1.30 3.96 13.70
C VAL A 174 2.50 4.65 14.34
N GLU A 175 3.63 4.64 13.64
CA GLU A 175 4.80 5.46 13.93
C GLU A 175 4.88 6.60 12.93
N LEU A 176 4.49 7.81 13.34
CA LEU A 176 4.55 9.01 12.49
C LEU A 176 5.71 9.91 12.93
N ARG A 177 6.59 10.22 11.96
CA ARG A 177 7.75 11.09 12.18
C ARG A 177 7.76 12.26 11.21
N VAL A 178 8.24 13.40 11.68
CA VAL A 178 8.40 14.62 10.90
C VAL A 178 9.88 14.93 10.70
N VAL A 179 10.32 15.10 9.46
CA VAL A 179 11.62 15.64 9.11
C VAL A 179 11.54 17.16 9.22
N PRO A 180 12.19 17.80 10.23
CA PRO A 180 12.10 19.23 10.44
C PRO A 180 12.90 20.02 9.40
N PHE A 181 12.57 21.30 9.20
CA PHE A 181 13.36 22.20 8.34
C PHE A 181 14.82 22.35 8.77
N SER A 182 15.11 22.09 10.03
CA SER A 182 16.47 22.12 10.59
C SER A 182 17.30 20.87 10.27
N ALA A 183 16.73 19.85 9.64
CA ALA A 183 17.45 18.64 9.29
C ALA A 183 18.50 18.93 8.21
N GLU A 184 19.78 18.82 8.55
CA GLU A 184 20.88 19.21 7.67
C GLU A 184 21.13 18.24 6.51
N ARG A 185 20.70 16.98 6.65
CA ARG A 185 20.96 15.90 5.69
C ARG A 185 19.69 15.22 5.20
N ALA A 186 18.57 15.92 5.27
CA ALA A 186 17.32 15.38 4.75
C ALA A 186 17.35 15.32 3.23
N ILE A 187 16.88 14.20 2.69
CA ILE A 187 16.69 14.01 1.24
C ILE A 187 15.20 14.20 0.96
N LEU A 188 14.88 15.08 0.01
CA LEU A 188 13.53 15.24 -0.47
C LEU A 188 13.15 14.05 -1.37
N THR A 189 11.98 13.46 -1.14
CA THR A 189 11.44 12.36 -1.95
C THR A 189 10.00 12.63 -2.33
N SER A 190 9.62 12.30 -3.55
CA SER A 190 8.24 12.46 -4.05
C SER A 190 7.25 11.50 -3.39
N GLY A 191 7.70 10.30 -3.06
CA GLY A 191 6.92 9.27 -2.38
C GLY A 191 7.61 7.93 -2.53
N ILE A 192 7.83 7.26 -1.41
CA ILE A 192 8.39 5.91 -1.33
C ILE A 192 7.52 5.12 -0.40
N SER A 193 7.13 3.91 -0.82
CA SER A 193 6.49 2.92 0.03
C SER A 193 7.27 1.61 -0.07
N VAL A 194 7.51 0.95 1.07
CA VAL A 194 8.04 -0.41 1.12
C VAL A 194 7.05 -1.26 1.91
N PHE A 195 6.66 -2.36 1.31
CA PHE A 195 5.77 -3.36 1.91
C PHE A 195 6.57 -4.58 2.30
N ASP A 196 6.43 -4.99 3.55
CA ASP A 196 6.96 -6.23 4.08
C ASP A 196 5.82 -7.22 4.24
N PHE A 197 6.09 -8.47 3.96
CA PHE A 197 5.14 -9.56 4.05
C PHE A 197 5.58 -10.57 5.09
N ASP A 198 4.64 -11.30 5.66
CA ASP A 198 4.94 -12.38 6.59
C ASP A 198 5.61 -13.55 5.86
N ALA A 199 6.44 -14.28 6.59
CA ALA A 199 6.93 -15.55 6.10
C ALA A 199 5.76 -16.53 5.98
N GLU A 200 5.72 -17.30 4.90
CA GLU A 200 4.80 -18.41 4.82
C GLU A 200 5.08 -19.44 5.92
N PRO A 201 4.04 -20.07 6.51
CA PRO A 201 4.25 -21.15 7.47
C PRO A 201 5.10 -22.27 6.85
N GLY A 202 6.35 -22.42 7.34
CA GLY A 202 7.31 -23.40 6.83
C GLY A 202 8.02 -23.02 5.53
N GLY A 203 7.84 -21.77 5.04
CA GLY A 203 8.51 -21.20 3.87
C GLY A 203 9.53 -20.14 4.23
N ASP A 204 10.22 -19.65 3.22
CA ASP A 204 11.07 -18.48 3.33
C ASP A 204 10.23 -17.20 3.47
N GLN A 205 10.81 -16.15 4.04
CA GLN A 205 10.16 -14.84 4.11
C GLN A 205 9.88 -14.32 2.68
N GLU A 206 8.65 -13.88 2.44
CA GLU A 206 8.31 -13.29 1.14
C GLU A 206 9.15 -12.04 0.89
N PRO A 207 9.65 -11.85 -0.35
CA PRO A 207 10.45 -10.68 -0.69
C PRO A 207 9.63 -9.40 -0.53
N SER A 208 10.21 -8.41 0.13
CA SER A 208 9.59 -7.09 0.23
C SER A 208 9.54 -6.41 -1.14
N VAL A 209 8.56 -5.54 -1.30
CA VAL A 209 8.35 -4.78 -2.54
C VAL A 209 8.36 -3.30 -2.22
N ALA A 210 8.98 -2.51 -3.09
CA ALA A 210 8.98 -1.06 -3.00
C ALA A 210 8.21 -0.42 -4.15
N PHE A 211 7.54 0.70 -3.85
CA PHE A 211 6.95 1.59 -4.83
C PHE A 211 7.57 2.96 -4.75
N THR A 212 7.77 3.56 -5.90
CA THR A 212 8.09 4.98 -6.02
C THR A 212 6.98 5.67 -6.78
N GLU A 213 6.50 6.79 -6.22
CA GLU A 213 5.48 7.62 -6.83
C GLU A 213 6.13 8.84 -7.45
N HIS A 214 5.87 9.07 -8.71
CA HIS A 214 6.21 10.30 -9.45
C HIS A 214 4.95 10.84 -10.10
N GLU A 215 4.95 12.10 -10.51
CA GLU A 215 3.80 12.75 -11.16
C GLU A 215 3.19 11.85 -12.24
N GLY A 216 1.99 11.34 -12.00
CA GLY A 216 1.22 10.52 -12.94
C GLY A 216 1.69 9.08 -13.11
N SER A 217 2.68 8.58 -12.37
CA SER A 217 3.14 7.19 -12.46
C SER A 217 3.55 6.60 -11.11
N MET A 218 3.25 5.32 -10.94
CA MET A 218 3.75 4.49 -9.85
C MET A 218 4.62 3.38 -10.44
N LEU A 219 5.79 3.15 -9.85
CA LEU A 219 6.72 2.12 -10.30
C LEU A 219 6.97 1.12 -9.17
N LEU A 220 6.63 -0.12 -9.45
CA LEU A 220 6.99 -1.27 -8.61
C LEU A 220 8.50 -1.56 -8.74
N ARG A 221 9.12 -1.92 -7.60
CA ARG A 221 10.51 -2.34 -7.47
C ARG A 221 10.57 -3.56 -6.56
N ASP A 222 10.80 -4.72 -7.13
CA ASP A 222 10.90 -6.02 -6.44
C ASP A 222 12.33 -6.57 -6.40
N ALA A 223 13.25 -5.97 -7.17
CA ALA A 223 14.65 -6.37 -7.13
C ALA A 223 15.25 -6.09 -5.74
N GLU A 224 15.86 -7.10 -5.12
CA GLU A 224 16.41 -7.04 -3.77
C GLU A 224 17.37 -5.85 -3.54
N LEU A 225 18.17 -5.49 -4.56
CA LEU A 225 19.05 -4.34 -4.50
C LEU A 225 18.30 -3.02 -4.40
N ASP A 226 17.20 -2.87 -5.14
CA ASP A 226 16.36 -1.67 -5.11
C ASP A 226 15.64 -1.57 -3.77
N VAL A 227 15.02 -2.63 -3.29
CA VAL A 227 14.35 -2.67 -1.98
C VAL A 227 15.33 -2.31 -0.85
N ARG A 228 16.55 -2.90 -0.84
CA ARG A 228 17.58 -2.56 0.14
C ARG A 228 18.00 -1.08 0.06
N ARG A 229 18.02 -0.50 -1.13
CA ARG A 229 18.34 0.92 -1.33
C ARG A 229 17.26 1.81 -0.72
N PHE A 230 15.98 1.49 -0.93
CA PHE A 230 14.87 2.25 -0.36
C PHE A 230 14.79 2.10 1.17
N ARG A 231 15.07 0.92 1.72
CA ARG A 231 15.16 0.74 3.17
C ARG A 231 16.23 1.64 3.79
N ARG A 232 17.43 1.66 3.21
CA ARG A 232 18.50 2.55 3.69
C ARG A 232 18.10 4.02 3.63
N LEU A 233 17.33 4.42 2.62
CA LEU A 233 16.82 5.78 2.50
C LEU A 233 15.80 6.07 3.61
N LEU A 234 14.86 5.17 3.87
CA LEU A 234 13.89 5.27 4.95
C LEU A 234 14.59 5.33 6.33
N ASP A 235 15.57 4.47 6.56
CA ASP A 235 16.37 4.47 7.81
C ASP A 235 17.14 5.79 7.96
N HIS A 236 17.74 6.28 6.88
CA HIS A 236 18.43 7.57 6.90
C HIS A 236 17.45 8.71 7.25
N LEU A 237 16.29 8.78 6.60
CA LEU A 237 15.27 9.79 6.90
C LEU A 237 14.77 9.67 8.35
N ALA A 238 14.62 8.47 8.88
CA ALA A 238 14.26 8.26 10.28
C ALA A 238 15.30 8.87 11.25
N THR A 239 16.61 8.78 10.92
CA THR A 239 17.66 9.41 11.72
C THR A 239 17.66 10.95 11.65
N GLN A 240 17.06 11.51 10.61
CA GLN A 240 16.94 12.96 10.40
C GLN A 240 15.59 13.53 10.89
N SER A 241 14.68 12.65 11.33
CA SER A 241 13.35 13.00 11.81
C SER A 241 13.34 13.25 13.31
N LEU A 242 12.39 14.02 13.76
CA LEU A 242 11.99 14.06 15.16
C LEU A 242 11.51 12.67 15.60
N ASP A 243 11.55 12.38 16.89
CA ASP A 243 10.90 11.20 17.42
C ASP A 243 9.36 11.30 17.31
N PRO A 244 8.60 10.20 17.54
CA PRO A 244 7.14 10.23 17.39
C PRO A 244 6.45 11.25 18.31
N ASP A 245 6.90 11.44 19.54
CA ASP A 245 6.28 12.38 20.49
C ASP A 245 6.58 13.84 20.13
N GLU A 246 7.82 14.13 19.74
CA GLU A 246 8.21 15.44 19.23
C GLU A 246 7.47 15.76 17.92
N SER A 247 7.31 14.78 17.06
CA SER A 247 6.57 14.91 15.79
C SER A 247 5.10 15.24 16.04
N ARG A 248 4.44 14.52 16.96
CA ARG A 248 3.07 14.79 17.37
C ARG A 248 2.92 16.18 17.98
N HIS A 249 3.86 16.58 18.85
CA HIS A 249 3.86 17.91 19.42
C HIS A 249 3.97 18.99 18.33
N MET A 250 4.84 18.83 17.35
CA MET A 250 4.96 19.76 16.22
C MET A 250 3.67 19.87 15.42
N ILE A 251 3.01 18.75 15.13
CA ILE A 251 1.73 18.68 14.41
C ILE A 251 0.64 19.42 15.19
N THR A 252 0.48 19.11 16.48
CA THR A 252 -0.54 19.72 17.35
C THR A 252 -0.32 21.22 17.49
N LYS A 253 0.93 21.65 17.75
CA LYS A 253 1.28 23.07 17.82
C LYS A 253 0.91 23.79 16.52
N ARG A 254 1.23 23.19 15.36
CA ARG A 254 0.89 23.80 14.07
C ARG A 254 -0.62 23.90 13.85
N MET A 255 -1.38 22.90 14.29
CA MET A 255 -2.86 22.92 14.25
C MET A 255 -3.44 24.06 15.11
N GLU A 256 -2.86 24.33 16.28
CA GLU A 256 -3.30 25.41 17.17
C GLU A 256 -3.01 26.81 16.61
N GLU A 257 -1.98 26.95 15.78
CA GLU A 257 -1.62 28.21 15.10
C GLU A 257 -2.58 28.55 13.93
N LEU A 258 -3.38 27.59 13.51
CA LEU A 258 -4.42 27.72 12.48
C LEU A 258 -5.78 28.03 13.10
#